data_261fd1c546a2f62bd3e0393ef6567c3f
#
_entry.id   261fd1c546a2f62bd3e0393ef6567c3f
#
_cell.length_a   1.000
_cell.length_b   1.000
_cell.length_c   1.000
_cell.angle_alpha   90.00
_cell.angle_beta   90.00
_cell.angle_gamma   90.00
#
_symmetry.space_group_name_H-M   'P 1'
#
loop_
_entity.id
_entity.type
_entity.pdbx_description
1 polymer ?
#
loop_
_entity_poly.entity_id
_entity_poly.type
_entity_poly.pdbx_seq_one_letter_code
_entity_poly.pdbx_strand_id
1 'polypeptide(L)'
;MQNIRNIAIIAHVDHGKTTLVDKMLLAGNLFRENQQSGELMLDNNELERERGITILSKNVSIMYRDTKINIIDTPGHSDFGGEVERVLNMADGCILLVDAFEGPMPQTRFVLQKALEIGLKPLVVVNKVDKPNCRPEEVYEMVFDLMCDLNATEEQLDFPVIYGSAKNNWMGEDWSAPTADITYLLDQILEHVPAPQQLEGTPQMLITSLDYSNYTGRIAVGRVHRGTLREGMNVTIVHRDGSKERTKIKEVHTFTGMGRKKTEEASSGDICALIGLERFEIGDTICDYENPEALPSISIDEPTMSMLFTINDSPFFGKEGKFCTSRHIQERLDKELEKNLALRVSAVEGYTDRWIVSGRGVLHLSVLVETMRREGYELQVGQPQVIYKEIDGVKCEPIEELTINVPEEFSSKMIDMVTRRKGEMTSMESQGDRVNIEFNIPSRGIIGLRTNVLTASQGEAIMAHRFKEYQPFKGEINRRINGSLISLESGNAYAYAIDHLQDRGKFFIEPQDQVYAGQVIGEHVHDIDLVINVCKAKQLTNVRASGTDEKARIIPATIFSLEEALEYIKADEYVEVTPLSMRMRKVILDHLERKRAGR
;
A
#
# COMPACT_ATOMS: atom_id res chain seq x y z
N MET A 1 -14.95 35.53 -6.77
CA MET A 1 -14.13 34.45 -6.16
C MET A 1 -14.85 33.13 -6.42
N GLN A 2 -14.14 32.10 -6.80
CA GLN A 2 -14.73 30.77 -7.06
C GLN A 2 -15.05 30.09 -5.74
N ASN A 3 -16.27 29.56 -5.58
CA ASN A 3 -16.59 28.72 -4.43
C ASN A 3 -15.86 27.40 -4.55
N ILE A 4 -15.21 26.95 -3.47
CA ILE A 4 -14.40 25.73 -3.45
C ILE A 4 -14.87 24.84 -2.30
N ARG A 5 -14.80 23.51 -2.50
CA ARG A 5 -14.87 22.48 -1.45
C ARG A 5 -13.76 21.49 -1.67
N ASN A 6 -13.00 21.19 -0.63
CA ASN A 6 -11.91 20.21 -0.66
C ASN A 6 -12.34 19.01 0.18
N ILE A 7 -12.53 17.86 -0.43
CA ILE A 7 -12.99 16.64 0.24
C ILE A 7 -12.00 15.49 0.04
N ALA A 8 -11.74 14.74 1.11
CA ALA A 8 -11.02 13.48 1.05
C ALA A 8 -12.01 12.31 1.05
N ILE A 9 -11.75 11.25 0.29
CA ILE A 9 -12.59 10.05 0.30
C ILE A 9 -11.87 8.93 1.03
N ILE A 10 -12.45 8.49 2.14
CA ILE A 10 -11.99 7.41 3.00
C ILE A 10 -12.89 6.20 2.77
N ALA A 11 -12.30 5.07 2.38
CA ALA A 11 -13.03 3.84 2.17
C ALA A 11 -12.15 2.63 2.41
N HIS A 12 -12.78 1.52 2.79
CA HIS A 12 -12.12 0.21 2.72
C HIS A 12 -12.01 -0.27 1.27
N VAL A 13 -11.10 -1.22 1.03
CA VAL A 13 -10.99 -1.94 -0.24
C VAL A 13 -12.37 -2.53 -0.58
N ASP A 14 -12.75 -2.49 -1.84
CA ASP A 14 -14.03 -2.98 -2.36
C ASP A 14 -15.32 -2.29 -1.85
N HIS A 15 -15.27 -1.27 -0.98
CA HIS A 15 -16.47 -0.51 -0.58
C HIS A 15 -17.05 0.36 -1.71
N GLY A 16 -16.35 0.46 -2.86
CA GLY A 16 -16.85 1.13 -4.06
C GLY A 16 -16.36 2.56 -4.23
N LYS A 17 -15.21 2.91 -3.64
CA LYS A 17 -14.57 4.23 -3.72
C LYS A 17 -14.39 4.70 -5.17
N THR A 18 -13.68 3.92 -5.98
CA THR A 18 -13.42 4.25 -7.39
C THR A 18 -14.71 4.42 -8.18
N THR A 19 -15.69 3.53 -7.97
CA THR A 19 -17.00 3.62 -8.61
C THR A 19 -17.74 4.90 -8.23
N LEU A 20 -17.70 5.31 -6.96
CA LEU A 20 -18.33 6.54 -6.50
C LEU A 20 -17.68 7.76 -7.15
N VAL A 21 -16.36 7.85 -7.15
CA VAL A 21 -15.62 8.98 -7.74
C VAL A 21 -15.86 9.05 -9.25
N ASP A 22 -15.89 7.93 -9.95
CA ASP A 22 -16.23 7.89 -11.39
C ASP A 22 -17.65 8.45 -11.63
N LYS A 23 -18.62 8.12 -10.79
CA LYS A 23 -19.96 8.69 -10.89
C LYS A 23 -20.00 10.19 -10.59
N MET A 24 -19.24 10.66 -9.60
CA MET A 24 -19.10 12.09 -9.31
C MET A 24 -18.47 12.84 -10.50
N LEU A 25 -17.45 12.28 -11.15
CA LEU A 25 -16.84 12.84 -12.37
C LEU A 25 -17.86 12.94 -13.52
N LEU A 26 -18.70 11.93 -13.70
CA LEU A 26 -19.76 11.93 -14.69
C LEU A 26 -20.82 13.00 -14.41
N ALA A 27 -21.24 13.16 -13.14
CA ALA A 27 -22.22 14.17 -12.73
C ALA A 27 -21.70 15.61 -12.93
N GLY A 28 -20.38 15.83 -12.86
CA GLY A 28 -19.73 17.12 -13.14
C GLY A 28 -19.69 17.54 -14.61
N ASN A 29 -20.38 16.87 -15.51
CA ASN A 29 -20.44 17.16 -16.97
C ASN A 29 -19.07 17.28 -17.66
N LEU A 30 -18.06 16.57 -17.18
CA LEU A 30 -16.68 16.64 -17.70
C LEU A 30 -16.46 15.81 -18.98
N PHE A 31 -17.40 14.92 -19.30
CA PHE A 31 -17.32 14.05 -20.48
C PHE A 31 -18.34 14.50 -21.54
N ARG A 32 -17.88 14.60 -22.79
CA ARG A 32 -18.76 14.72 -23.93
C ARG A 32 -19.52 13.41 -24.13
N GLU A 33 -20.79 13.47 -24.50
CA GLU A 33 -21.72 12.32 -24.68
C GLU A 33 -21.18 11.14 -25.52
N ASN A 34 -20.06 11.30 -26.23
CA ASN A 34 -19.47 10.29 -27.13
C ASN A 34 -18.16 9.67 -26.63
N GLN A 35 -17.65 9.98 -25.43
CA GLN A 35 -16.53 9.24 -24.85
C GLN A 35 -17.08 8.04 -24.10
N GLN A 36 -16.88 6.84 -24.65
CA GLN A 36 -17.10 5.59 -23.93
C GLN A 36 -16.20 5.63 -22.68
N SER A 37 -16.80 5.87 -21.54
CA SER A 37 -16.15 5.77 -20.25
C SER A 37 -15.79 4.30 -20.01
N GLY A 38 -14.51 3.96 -20.11
CA GLY A 38 -14.01 2.68 -19.60
C GLY A 38 -14.33 2.59 -18.10
N GLU A 39 -14.75 1.45 -17.64
CA GLU A 39 -14.91 1.19 -16.21
C GLU A 39 -13.58 1.43 -15.47
N LEU A 40 -13.59 2.08 -14.30
CA LEU A 40 -12.45 2.36 -13.41
C LEU A 40 -11.44 3.37 -13.99
N MET A 41 -11.90 4.59 -14.26
CA MET A 41 -11.05 5.66 -14.81
C MET A 41 -9.95 6.15 -13.87
N LEU A 42 -10.16 6.09 -12.56
CA LEU A 42 -9.17 6.53 -11.57
C LEU A 42 -7.99 5.57 -11.43
N ASP A 43 -8.21 4.27 -11.53
CA ASP A 43 -7.16 3.27 -11.33
C ASP A 43 -6.34 3.08 -12.62
N ASN A 44 -5.53 4.08 -12.97
CA ASN A 44 -4.64 4.02 -14.13
C ASN A 44 -3.40 3.12 -13.92
N ASN A 45 -3.10 2.74 -12.70
CA ASN A 45 -1.99 1.86 -12.36
C ASN A 45 -2.47 0.40 -12.39
N GLU A 46 -1.81 -0.44 -13.19
CA GLU A 46 -2.13 -1.88 -13.28
C GLU A 46 -2.07 -2.57 -11.91
N LEU A 47 -1.10 -2.19 -11.05
CA LEU A 47 -0.96 -2.73 -9.70
C LEU A 47 -2.14 -2.39 -8.79
N GLU A 48 -2.68 -1.18 -8.89
CA GLU A 48 -3.86 -0.77 -8.14
C GLU A 48 -5.08 -1.59 -8.55
N ARG A 49 -5.26 -1.81 -9.87
CA ARG A 49 -6.37 -2.64 -10.41
C ARG A 49 -6.27 -4.10 -10.00
N GLU A 50 -5.07 -4.69 -10.10
CA GLU A 50 -4.85 -6.09 -9.75
C GLU A 50 -5.06 -6.37 -8.26
N ARG A 51 -4.70 -5.41 -7.41
CA ARG A 51 -4.76 -5.54 -5.95
C ARG A 51 -6.06 -4.99 -5.35
N GLY A 52 -6.83 -4.24 -6.13
CA GLY A 52 -8.04 -3.56 -5.65
C GLY A 52 -7.78 -2.48 -4.62
N ILE A 53 -6.56 -1.95 -4.51
CA ILE A 53 -6.18 -0.93 -3.51
C ILE A 53 -5.66 0.33 -4.18
N THR A 54 -5.95 1.49 -3.61
CA THR A 54 -5.30 2.75 -3.98
C THR A 54 -3.91 2.79 -3.33
N ILE A 55 -2.88 2.94 -4.14
CA ILE A 55 -1.47 3.03 -3.70
C ILE A 55 -1.05 4.50 -3.63
N LEU A 56 -1.36 5.28 -4.68
CA LEU A 56 -1.01 6.69 -4.78
C LEU A 56 -2.27 7.55 -4.71
N SER A 57 -2.19 8.61 -3.91
CA SER A 57 -3.27 9.60 -3.86
C SER A 57 -3.42 10.33 -5.19
N LYS A 58 -4.65 10.61 -5.58
CA LYS A 58 -4.97 11.34 -6.81
C LYS A 58 -5.88 12.52 -6.48
N ASN A 59 -5.60 13.64 -7.15
CA ASN A 59 -6.44 14.82 -7.05
C ASN A 59 -7.28 14.94 -8.33
N VAL A 60 -8.59 14.97 -8.16
CA VAL A 60 -9.55 15.22 -9.23
C VAL A 60 -10.45 16.38 -8.85
N SER A 61 -11.09 17.02 -9.81
CA SER A 61 -11.93 18.17 -9.54
C SER A 61 -13.13 18.19 -10.46
N ILE A 62 -14.29 18.49 -9.90
CA ILE A 62 -15.54 18.64 -10.65
C ILE A 62 -16.12 20.04 -10.43
N MET A 63 -16.89 20.49 -11.41
CA MET A 63 -17.72 21.68 -11.27
C MET A 63 -19.17 21.24 -11.03
N TYR A 64 -19.72 21.61 -9.90
CA TYR A 64 -21.11 21.35 -9.60
C TYR A 64 -21.80 22.66 -9.22
N ARG A 65 -22.84 23.05 -9.97
CA ARG A 65 -23.39 24.41 -9.95
C ARG A 65 -22.25 25.44 -10.11
N ASP A 66 -22.12 26.39 -9.21
CA ASP A 66 -21.06 27.43 -9.22
C ASP A 66 -19.89 27.10 -8.29
N THR A 67 -19.77 25.86 -7.84
CA THR A 67 -18.76 25.44 -6.88
C THR A 67 -17.81 24.41 -7.50
N LYS A 68 -16.52 24.64 -7.30
CA LYS A 68 -15.45 23.66 -7.60
C LYS A 68 -15.31 22.72 -6.43
N ILE A 69 -15.50 21.42 -6.66
CA ILE A 69 -15.27 20.37 -5.67
C ILE A 69 -13.98 19.66 -6.03
N ASN A 70 -12.95 19.84 -5.22
CA ASN A 70 -11.71 19.08 -5.31
C ASN A 70 -11.88 17.80 -4.50
N ILE A 71 -11.63 16.67 -5.14
CA ILE A 71 -11.75 15.34 -4.56
C ILE A 71 -10.34 14.77 -4.42
N ILE A 72 -9.97 14.40 -3.21
CA ILE A 72 -8.68 13.83 -2.87
C ILE A 72 -8.89 12.34 -2.61
N ASP A 73 -8.39 11.50 -3.52
CA ASP A 73 -8.44 10.05 -3.35
C ASP A 73 -7.34 9.60 -2.39
N THR A 74 -7.71 8.96 -1.27
CA THR A 74 -6.77 8.56 -0.23
C THR A 74 -6.47 7.06 -0.26
N PRO A 75 -5.21 6.63 -0.07
CA PRO A 75 -4.88 5.23 0.16
C PRO A 75 -5.59 4.70 1.41
N GLY A 76 -6.09 3.46 1.36
CA GLY A 76 -6.78 2.84 2.50
C GLY A 76 -5.87 2.02 3.42
N HIS A 77 -4.66 1.67 2.99
CA HIS A 77 -3.78 0.76 3.72
C HIS A 77 -2.80 1.50 4.64
N SER A 78 -2.58 0.99 5.86
CA SER A 78 -1.70 1.59 6.88
C SER A 78 -0.25 1.77 6.44
N ASP A 79 0.26 0.90 5.55
CA ASP A 79 1.62 1.01 5.00
C ASP A 79 1.84 2.29 4.19
N PHE A 80 0.76 2.92 3.71
CA PHE A 80 0.76 4.21 3.01
C PHE A 80 0.32 5.39 3.90
N GLY A 81 0.30 5.21 5.23
CA GLY A 81 -0.16 6.21 6.19
C GLY A 81 0.51 7.57 6.06
N GLY A 82 1.80 7.63 5.66
CA GLY A 82 2.49 8.91 5.41
C GLY A 82 1.94 9.69 4.22
N GLU A 83 1.37 9.01 3.23
CA GLU A 83 0.62 9.65 2.16
C GLU A 83 -0.73 10.16 2.63
N VAL A 84 -1.43 9.33 3.40
CA VAL A 84 -2.73 9.69 3.98
C VAL A 84 -2.64 10.98 4.79
N GLU A 85 -1.71 11.07 5.74
CA GLU A 85 -1.54 12.26 6.58
C GLU A 85 -1.27 13.53 5.77
N ARG A 86 -0.47 13.43 4.72
CA ARG A 86 -0.14 14.58 3.85
C ARG A 86 -1.35 15.06 3.05
N VAL A 87 -2.08 14.14 2.44
CA VAL A 87 -3.17 14.51 1.54
C VAL A 87 -4.42 14.95 2.30
N LEU A 88 -4.67 14.40 3.49
CA LEU A 88 -5.75 14.85 4.36
C LEU A 88 -5.61 16.33 4.76
N ASN A 89 -4.38 16.84 4.91
CA ASN A 89 -4.13 18.27 5.19
C ASN A 89 -4.58 19.22 4.06
N MET A 90 -4.89 18.72 2.87
CA MET A 90 -5.46 19.53 1.80
C MET A 90 -6.98 19.61 1.84
N ALA A 91 -7.66 18.75 2.61
CA ALA A 91 -9.11 18.67 2.71
C ALA A 91 -9.70 19.59 3.78
N ASP A 92 -10.98 19.92 3.66
CA ASP A 92 -11.79 20.63 4.65
C ASP A 92 -12.88 19.72 5.24
N GLY A 93 -13.18 18.60 4.58
CA GLY A 93 -14.07 17.55 5.05
C GLY A 93 -13.71 16.20 4.45
N CYS A 94 -14.32 15.14 4.95
CA CYS A 94 -14.08 13.80 4.43
C CYS A 94 -15.39 13.03 4.21
N ILE A 95 -15.42 12.23 3.15
CA ILE A 95 -16.47 11.24 2.91
C ILE A 95 -16.00 9.92 3.45
N LEU A 96 -16.71 9.37 4.43
CA LEU A 96 -16.53 8.01 4.89
C LEU A 96 -17.47 7.09 4.12
N LEU A 97 -16.94 6.31 3.20
CA LEU A 97 -17.69 5.36 2.39
C LEU A 97 -17.67 3.97 3.01
N VAL A 98 -18.84 3.44 3.34
CA VAL A 98 -19.00 2.16 4.02
C VAL A 98 -19.95 1.26 3.23
N ASP A 99 -19.64 -0.03 3.13
CA ASP A 99 -20.53 -1.04 2.53
C ASP A 99 -21.70 -1.34 3.48
N ALA A 100 -22.93 -1.31 2.96
CA ALA A 100 -24.17 -1.52 3.72
C ALA A 100 -24.30 -2.93 4.34
N PHE A 101 -23.48 -3.90 3.92
CA PHE A 101 -23.45 -5.23 4.48
C PHE A 101 -22.29 -5.43 5.46
N GLU A 102 -21.07 -5.01 5.07
CA GLU A 102 -19.86 -5.25 5.85
C GLU A 102 -19.68 -4.28 7.03
N GLY A 103 -20.17 -3.04 6.87
CA GLY A 103 -19.96 -2.00 7.88
C GLY A 103 -18.54 -1.39 7.86
N PRO A 104 -18.17 -0.60 8.88
CA PRO A 104 -16.85 0.00 8.98
C PRO A 104 -15.78 -1.07 9.25
N MET A 105 -14.76 -1.14 8.39
CA MET A 105 -13.69 -2.12 8.47
C MET A 105 -12.46 -1.58 9.22
N PRO A 106 -11.63 -2.45 9.83
CA PRO A 106 -10.49 -2.04 10.66
C PRO A 106 -9.49 -1.11 9.96
N GLN A 107 -9.26 -1.28 8.64
CA GLN A 107 -8.36 -0.40 7.89
C GLN A 107 -8.88 1.04 7.80
N THR A 108 -10.19 1.21 7.71
CA THR A 108 -10.84 2.52 7.65
C THR A 108 -10.64 3.31 8.95
N ARG A 109 -10.55 2.61 10.09
CA ARG A 109 -10.35 3.20 11.42
C ARG A 109 -9.14 4.11 11.49
N PHE A 110 -8.00 3.68 10.93
CA PHE A 110 -6.77 4.48 10.91
C PHE A 110 -6.91 5.79 10.15
N VAL A 111 -7.41 5.72 8.90
CA VAL A 111 -7.56 6.91 8.06
C VAL A 111 -8.59 7.88 8.64
N LEU A 112 -9.71 7.33 9.16
CA LEU A 112 -10.74 8.11 9.82
C LEU A 112 -10.21 8.80 11.09
N GLN A 113 -9.45 8.08 11.93
CA GLN A 113 -8.84 8.67 13.12
C GLN A 113 -7.97 9.88 12.75
N LYS A 114 -7.12 9.75 11.74
CA LYS A 114 -6.27 10.86 11.27
C LYS A 114 -7.09 12.04 10.73
N ALA A 115 -8.17 11.77 10.02
CA ALA A 115 -9.09 12.79 9.54
C ALA A 115 -9.76 13.55 10.70
N LEU A 116 -10.21 12.84 11.73
CA LEU A 116 -10.82 13.44 12.93
C LEU A 116 -9.80 14.24 13.76
N GLU A 117 -8.58 13.74 13.94
CA GLU A 117 -7.50 14.42 14.67
C GLU A 117 -7.14 15.80 14.07
N ILE A 118 -7.17 15.94 12.74
CA ILE A 118 -6.93 17.21 12.04
C ILE A 118 -8.20 18.08 11.90
N GLY A 119 -9.33 17.65 12.47
CA GLY A 119 -10.57 18.42 12.53
C GLY A 119 -11.40 18.41 11.26
N LEU A 120 -11.26 17.42 10.37
CA LEU A 120 -12.12 17.30 9.19
C LEU A 120 -13.56 16.99 9.60
N LYS A 121 -14.53 17.59 8.89
CA LYS A 121 -15.95 17.26 9.05
C LYS A 121 -16.30 16.01 8.25
N PRO A 122 -16.79 14.95 8.90
CA PRO A 122 -17.15 13.71 8.22
C PRO A 122 -18.56 13.83 7.58
N LEU A 123 -18.72 13.14 6.44
CA LEU A 123 -19.98 12.87 5.77
C LEU A 123 -19.98 11.37 5.48
N VAL A 124 -20.99 10.65 5.94
CA VAL A 124 -21.03 9.18 5.83
C VAL A 124 -21.88 8.78 4.62
N VAL A 125 -21.33 7.88 3.79
CA VAL A 125 -22.04 7.29 2.66
C VAL A 125 -22.12 5.78 2.86
N VAL A 126 -23.32 5.28 3.09
CA VAL A 126 -23.63 3.85 3.18
C VAL A 126 -23.97 3.34 1.78
N ASN A 127 -22.99 2.69 1.14
CA ASN A 127 -23.04 2.25 -0.25
C ASN A 127 -23.49 0.79 -0.37
N LYS A 128 -23.90 0.39 -1.57
CA LYS A 128 -24.32 -0.97 -1.93
C LYS A 128 -25.59 -1.43 -1.22
N VAL A 129 -26.52 -0.53 -0.94
CA VAL A 129 -27.84 -0.87 -0.38
C VAL A 129 -28.70 -1.69 -1.36
N ASP A 130 -28.26 -1.87 -2.60
CA ASP A 130 -28.84 -2.78 -3.59
C ASP A 130 -28.55 -4.27 -3.33
N LYS A 131 -27.66 -4.60 -2.39
CA LYS A 131 -27.40 -5.98 -1.99
C LYS A 131 -28.58 -6.56 -1.19
N PRO A 132 -28.98 -7.82 -1.42
CA PRO A 132 -30.15 -8.41 -0.78
C PRO A 132 -30.04 -8.55 0.75
N ASN A 133 -28.83 -8.57 1.30
CA ASN A 133 -28.56 -8.75 2.73
C ASN A 133 -28.00 -7.46 3.37
N CYS A 134 -28.28 -6.29 2.78
CA CYS A 134 -27.82 -5.03 3.36
C CYS A 134 -28.54 -4.77 4.70
N ARG A 135 -27.83 -4.10 5.62
CA ARG A 135 -28.30 -3.70 6.96
C ARG A 135 -27.92 -2.25 7.27
N PRO A 136 -28.45 -1.30 6.50
CA PRO A 136 -27.99 0.09 6.54
C PRO A 136 -28.13 0.77 7.91
N GLU A 137 -29.19 0.43 8.68
CA GLU A 137 -29.45 0.99 10.01
C GLU A 137 -28.42 0.51 11.03
N GLU A 138 -28.09 -0.80 11.03
CA GLU A 138 -27.04 -1.35 11.89
C GLU A 138 -25.66 -0.77 11.53
N VAL A 139 -25.38 -0.59 10.23
CA VAL A 139 -24.13 0.02 9.76
C VAL A 139 -24.02 1.48 10.23
N TYR A 140 -25.11 2.20 10.27
CA TYR A 140 -25.14 3.56 10.86
C TYR A 140 -24.71 3.53 12.33
N GLU A 141 -25.30 2.65 13.14
CA GLU A 141 -24.95 2.49 14.56
C GLU A 141 -23.47 2.13 14.71
N MET A 142 -22.97 1.16 13.91
CA MET A 142 -21.55 0.77 13.93
C MET A 142 -20.59 1.94 13.58
N VAL A 143 -20.98 2.82 12.65
CA VAL A 143 -20.18 3.99 12.30
C VAL A 143 -20.23 5.01 13.43
N PHE A 144 -21.37 5.22 14.05
CA PHE A 144 -21.51 6.13 15.19
C PHE A 144 -20.65 5.68 16.38
N ASP A 145 -20.71 4.39 16.72
CA ASP A 145 -19.87 3.79 17.77
C ASP A 145 -18.38 3.95 17.45
N LEU A 146 -17.97 3.69 16.20
CA LEU A 146 -16.61 3.91 15.74
C LEU A 146 -16.15 5.36 15.91
N MET A 147 -17.00 6.33 15.58
CA MET A 147 -16.69 7.76 15.78
C MET A 147 -16.51 8.10 17.27
N CYS A 148 -17.35 7.55 18.14
CA CYS A 148 -17.22 7.70 19.59
C CYS A 148 -15.90 7.10 20.11
N ASP A 149 -15.55 5.89 19.69
CA ASP A 149 -14.30 5.22 20.04
C ASP A 149 -13.05 5.99 19.61
N LEU A 150 -13.16 6.73 18.51
CA LEU A 150 -12.09 7.58 17.98
C LEU A 150 -12.06 8.97 18.62
N ASN A 151 -12.86 9.20 19.65
CA ASN A 151 -12.99 10.49 20.35
C ASN A 151 -13.38 11.65 19.44
N ALA A 152 -14.30 11.42 18.49
CA ALA A 152 -14.85 12.47 17.64
C ALA A 152 -15.50 13.57 18.50
N THR A 153 -15.38 14.82 18.08
CA THR A 153 -16.02 15.96 18.75
C THR A 153 -17.53 15.95 18.52
N GLU A 154 -18.30 16.68 19.36
CA GLU A 154 -19.75 16.81 19.18
C GLU A 154 -20.12 17.30 17.76
N GLU A 155 -19.33 18.24 17.20
CA GLU A 155 -19.53 18.72 15.82
C GLU A 155 -19.24 17.66 14.76
N GLN A 156 -18.36 16.71 15.04
CA GLN A 156 -18.02 15.60 14.13
C GLN A 156 -19.02 14.44 14.27
N LEU A 157 -19.68 14.30 15.43
CA LEU A 157 -20.74 13.31 15.63
C LEU A 157 -22.09 13.73 15.01
N ASP A 158 -22.26 15.03 14.70
CA ASP A 158 -23.41 15.55 13.94
C ASP A 158 -23.14 15.45 12.43
N PHE A 159 -22.90 14.23 11.96
CA PHE A 159 -22.61 13.96 10.55
C PHE A 159 -23.87 13.55 9.77
N PRO A 160 -24.04 14.03 8.52
CA PRO A 160 -25.08 13.54 7.63
C PRO A 160 -24.78 12.13 7.14
N VAL A 161 -25.82 11.32 7.00
CA VAL A 161 -25.74 9.99 6.40
C VAL A 161 -26.50 9.96 5.09
N ILE A 162 -25.83 9.41 4.07
CA ILE A 162 -26.36 9.27 2.73
C ILE A 162 -26.35 7.79 2.36
N TYR A 163 -27.45 7.32 1.85
CA TYR A 163 -27.61 5.92 1.43
C TYR A 163 -27.67 5.82 -0.08
N GLY A 164 -27.14 4.72 -0.65
CA GLY A 164 -27.30 4.51 -2.07
C GLY A 164 -26.50 3.38 -2.67
N SER A 165 -26.47 3.36 -4.00
CA SER A 165 -25.70 2.43 -4.80
C SER A 165 -24.91 3.20 -5.86
N ALA A 166 -23.60 3.34 -5.65
CA ALA A 166 -22.72 3.95 -6.64
C ALA A 166 -22.76 3.19 -7.98
N LYS A 167 -22.90 1.86 -7.95
CA LYS A 167 -23.06 1.03 -9.14
C LYS A 167 -24.31 1.42 -9.94
N ASN A 168 -25.44 1.59 -9.26
CA ASN A 168 -26.72 1.93 -9.87
C ASN A 168 -26.91 3.45 -10.04
N ASN A 169 -25.90 4.26 -9.73
CA ASN A 169 -25.84 5.70 -9.92
C ASN A 169 -26.94 6.48 -9.18
N TRP A 170 -27.23 6.15 -7.90
CA TRP A 170 -28.17 6.91 -7.09
C TRP A 170 -27.69 7.04 -5.64
N MET A 171 -28.03 8.19 -5.00
CA MET A 171 -27.75 8.50 -3.61
C MET A 171 -28.93 9.31 -3.04
N GLY A 172 -29.34 9.04 -1.80
CA GLY A 172 -30.49 9.71 -1.16
C GLY A 172 -30.45 9.64 0.35
N GLU A 173 -31.43 10.25 0.99
CA GLU A 173 -31.61 10.25 2.45
C GLU A 173 -32.19 8.92 2.96
N ASP A 174 -33.02 8.28 2.16
CA ASP A 174 -33.70 7.03 2.50
C ASP A 174 -33.17 5.88 1.63
N TRP A 175 -32.64 4.85 2.28
CA TRP A 175 -32.09 3.68 1.60
C TRP A 175 -33.13 2.84 0.84
N SER A 176 -34.40 2.97 1.23
CA SER A 176 -35.53 2.26 0.60
C SER A 176 -36.14 3.00 -0.61
N ALA A 177 -35.76 4.28 -0.80
CA ALA A 177 -36.34 5.16 -1.82
C ALA A 177 -35.24 5.63 -2.82
N PRO A 178 -34.91 4.84 -3.87
CA PRO A 178 -33.93 5.22 -4.86
C PRO A 178 -34.22 6.57 -5.53
N THR A 179 -33.22 7.43 -5.61
CA THR A 179 -33.26 8.70 -6.32
C THR A 179 -32.88 8.53 -7.80
N ALA A 180 -33.01 9.59 -8.60
CA ALA A 180 -32.70 9.55 -10.03
C ALA A 180 -31.19 9.44 -10.32
N ASP A 181 -30.36 10.05 -9.46
CA ASP A 181 -28.91 10.14 -9.62
C ASP A 181 -28.19 10.41 -8.29
N ILE A 182 -26.91 10.78 -8.35
CA ILE A 182 -26.08 11.09 -7.17
C ILE A 182 -26.13 12.56 -6.77
N THR A 183 -27.01 13.37 -7.33
CA THR A 183 -27.09 14.82 -7.08
C THR A 183 -27.28 15.13 -5.60
N TYR A 184 -28.05 14.31 -4.89
CA TYR A 184 -28.24 14.45 -3.45
C TYR A 184 -26.92 14.45 -2.67
N LEU A 185 -25.98 13.55 -3.00
CA LEU A 185 -24.64 13.53 -2.40
C LEU A 185 -23.88 14.84 -2.66
N LEU A 186 -23.94 15.36 -3.89
CA LEU A 186 -23.25 16.60 -4.24
C LEU A 186 -23.86 17.81 -3.51
N ASP A 187 -25.18 17.84 -3.32
CA ASP A 187 -25.87 18.86 -2.52
C ASP A 187 -25.43 18.80 -1.05
N GLN A 188 -25.36 17.60 -0.46
CA GLN A 188 -24.91 17.42 0.91
C GLN A 188 -23.44 17.83 1.11
N ILE A 189 -22.58 17.60 0.12
CA ILE A 189 -21.19 18.10 0.15
C ILE A 189 -21.17 19.63 0.22
N LEU A 190 -22.00 20.31 -0.57
CA LEU A 190 -22.05 21.78 -0.55
C LEU A 190 -22.58 22.35 0.76
N GLU A 191 -23.51 21.64 1.42
CA GLU A 191 -24.15 22.06 2.66
C GLU A 191 -23.27 21.82 3.89
N HIS A 192 -22.68 20.63 4.02
CA HIS A 192 -21.99 20.19 5.24
C HIS A 192 -20.47 20.39 5.22
N VAL A 193 -19.82 20.26 4.07
CA VAL A 193 -18.37 20.50 4.00
C VAL A 193 -18.10 22.00 4.00
N PRO A 194 -17.29 22.52 4.95
CA PRO A 194 -17.01 23.95 5.00
C PRO A 194 -16.22 24.41 3.78
N ALA A 195 -16.44 25.66 3.38
CA ALA A 195 -15.57 26.30 2.41
C ALA A 195 -14.20 26.53 3.04
N PRO A 196 -13.10 26.40 2.28
CA PRO A 196 -11.76 26.69 2.79
C PRO A 196 -11.68 28.13 3.26
N GLN A 197 -10.97 28.34 4.37
CA GLN A 197 -10.70 29.68 4.85
C GLN A 197 -9.86 30.43 3.81
N GLN A 198 -10.37 31.57 3.34
CA GLN A 198 -9.64 32.43 2.42
C GLN A 198 -8.83 33.44 3.23
N LEU A 199 -7.52 33.20 3.34
CA LEU A 199 -6.60 34.06 4.05
C LEU A 199 -5.92 35.01 3.08
N GLU A 200 -6.14 36.31 3.28
CA GLU A 200 -5.42 37.35 2.53
C GLU A 200 -4.02 37.57 3.10
N GLY A 201 -3.07 37.94 2.25
CA GLY A 201 -1.69 38.24 2.65
C GLY A 201 -0.64 37.72 1.66
N THR A 202 0.57 37.58 2.13
CA THR A 202 1.69 37.04 1.37
C THR A 202 1.43 35.57 1.00
N PRO A 203 1.81 35.13 -0.22
CA PRO A 203 1.54 33.79 -0.68
C PRO A 203 2.23 32.73 0.18
N GLN A 204 1.51 31.66 0.45
CA GLN A 204 1.99 30.54 1.25
C GLN A 204 1.31 29.24 0.81
N MET A 205 2.12 28.22 0.49
CA MET A 205 1.65 26.91 0.07
C MET A 205 2.58 25.82 0.61
N LEU A 206 2.01 24.80 1.26
CA LEU A 206 2.76 23.60 1.66
C LEU A 206 2.76 22.60 0.51
N ILE A 207 3.92 22.06 0.16
CA ILE A 207 4.05 21.00 -0.83
C ILE A 207 3.67 19.69 -0.15
N THR A 208 2.57 19.11 -0.57
CA THR A 208 2.01 17.88 0.02
C THR A 208 2.23 16.66 -0.85
N SER A 209 2.35 16.84 -2.16
CA SER A 209 2.56 15.76 -3.11
C SER A 209 3.48 16.21 -4.24
N LEU A 210 4.14 15.24 -4.87
CA LEU A 210 4.98 15.45 -6.05
C LEU A 210 4.40 14.67 -7.22
N ASP A 211 4.40 15.30 -8.38
CA ASP A 211 4.11 14.64 -9.63
C ASP A 211 5.28 14.86 -10.61
N TYR A 212 5.31 14.09 -11.66
CA TYR A 212 6.38 14.13 -12.64
C TYR A 212 5.84 14.07 -14.08
N SER A 213 6.36 14.92 -14.92
CA SER A 213 6.10 14.88 -16.35
C SER A 213 7.42 14.80 -17.12
N ASN A 214 7.46 13.94 -18.13
CA ASN A 214 8.65 13.82 -19.01
C ASN A 214 9.01 15.13 -19.73
N TYR A 215 8.06 16.08 -19.83
CA TYR A 215 8.25 17.35 -20.52
C TYR A 215 8.62 18.51 -19.58
N THR A 216 8.03 18.54 -18.39
CA THR A 216 8.15 19.65 -17.46
C THR A 216 8.98 19.32 -16.23
N GLY A 217 9.36 18.06 -16.06
CA GLY A 217 10.09 17.57 -14.89
C GLY A 217 9.20 17.43 -13.65
N ARG A 218 9.76 17.75 -12.49
CA ARG A 218 9.08 17.67 -11.18
C ARG A 218 8.01 18.76 -11.06
N ILE A 219 6.90 18.41 -10.46
CA ILE A 219 5.72 19.27 -10.27
C ILE A 219 5.36 19.24 -8.79
N ALA A 220 5.32 20.41 -8.16
CA ALA A 220 4.92 20.56 -6.77
C ALA A 220 3.40 20.69 -6.67
N VAL A 221 2.74 19.83 -5.90
CA VAL A 221 1.29 19.86 -5.68
C VAL A 221 1.01 20.17 -4.22
N GLY A 222 0.04 21.06 -3.99
CA GLY A 222 -0.37 21.42 -2.65
C GLY A 222 -1.57 22.36 -2.65
N ARG A 223 -2.06 22.65 -1.44
CA ARG A 223 -3.13 23.63 -1.22
C ARG A 223 -2.51 25.00 -0.94
N VAL A 224 -3.01 26.04 -1.58
CA VAL A 224 -2.65 27.41 -1.26
C VAL A 224 -3.26 27.77 0.09
N HIS A 225 -2.43 27.96 1.09
CA HIS A 225 -2.87 28.28 2.46
C HIS A 225 -3.29 29.74 2.58
N ARG A 226 -2.48 30.65 2.06
CA ARG A 226 -2.69 32.12 2.15
C ARG A 226 -2.28 32.79 0.84
N GLY A 227 -2.95 33.89 0.51
CA GLY A 227 -2.64 34.75 -0.63
C GLY A 227 -2.93 34.10 -1.98
N THR A 228 -2.17 34.51 -2.99
CA THR A 228 -2.35 34.07 -4.38
C THR A 228 -1.01 33.78 -5.02
N LEU A 229 -0.87 32.64 -5.65
CA LEU A 229 0.29 32.24 -6.46
C LEU A 229 0.01 32.52 -7.94
N ARG A 230 0.98 33.12 -8.65
CA ARG A 230 0.82 33.51 -10.06
C ARG A 230 1.92 32.98 -10.95
N GLU A 231 1.61 32.79 -12.21
CA GLU A 231 2.60 32.51 -13.25
C GLU A 231 3.66 33.62 -13.29
N GLY A 232 4.93 33.25 -13.37
CA GLY A 232 6.04 34.20 -13.43
C GLY A 232 6.44 34.83 -12.09
N MET A 233 5.77 34.47 -10.98
CA MET A 233 6.04 35.02 -9.64
C MET A 233 7.37 34.52 -9.09
N ASN A 234 8.16 35.43 -8.49
CA ASN A 234 9.32 35.03 -7.69
C ASN A 234 8.86 34.61 -6.30
N VAL A 235 9.38 33.50 -5.80
CA VAL A 235 9.03 32.91 -4.50
C VAL A 235 10.28 32.41 -3.79
N THR A 236 10.18 32.23 -2.49
CA THR A 236 11.18 31.53 -1.68
C THR A 236 10.63 30.20 -1.23
N ILE A 237 11.39 29.14 -1.43
CA ILE A 237 11.11 27.82 -0.86
C ILE A 237 11.83 27.76 0.49
N VAL A 238 11.10 27.46 1.54
CA VAL A 238 11.66 27.19 2.87
C VAL A 238 11.64 25.68 3.06
N HIS A 239 12.81 25.08 3.13
CA HIS A 239 13.00 23.66 3.32
C HIS A 239 12.73 23.23 4.77
N ARG A 240 12.52 21.95 4.98
CA ARG A 240 12.25 21.38 6.32
C ARG A 240 13.38 21.60 7.33
N ASP A 241 14.61 21.74 6.89
CA ASP A 241 15.79 22.08 7.71
C ASP A 241 15.91 23.59 8.01
N GLY A 242 14.97 24.40 7.51
CA GLY A 242 14.96 25.86 7.63
C GLY A 242 15.83 26.59 6.59
N SER A 243 16.51 25.88 5.71
CA SER A 243 17.24 26.49 4.60
C SER A 243 16.27 27.12 3.60
N LYS A 244 16.72 28.15 2.88
CA LYS A 244 15.88 28.95 1.99
C LYS A 244 16.49 29.00 0.59
N GLU A 245 15.66 28.69 -0.40
CA GLU A 245 16.03 28.76 -1.82
C GLU A 245 15.10 29.72 -2.57
N ARG A 246 15.65 30.63 -3.35
CA ARG A 246 14.90 31.58 -4.16
C ARG A 246 14.72 31.03 -5.56
N THR A 247 13.48 31.01 -6.03
CA THR A 247 13.11 30.44 -7.32
C THR A 247 11.97 31.21 -7.98
N LYS A 248 11.59 30.81 -9.18
CA LYS A 248 10.51 31.43 -9.94
C LYS A 248 9.51 30.38 -10.40
N ILE A 249 8.23 30.61 -10.18
CA ILE A 249 7.14 29.80 -10.72
C ILE A 249 7.06 30.02 -12.23
N LYS A 250 7.24 28.96 -13.03
CA LYS A 250 7.09 29.06 -14.49
C LYS A 250 5.63 28.97 -14.90
N GLU A 251 4.88 28.00 -14.35
CA GLU A 251 3.47 27.82 -14.64
C GLU A 251 2.70 27.42 -13.41
N VAL A 252 1.44 27.85 -13.35
CA VAL A 252 0.44 27.45 -12.35
C VAL A 252 -0.64 26.64 -13.03
N HIS A 253 -0.97 25.48 -12.49
CA HIS A 253 -2.02 24.62 -12.98
C HIS A 253 -3.03 24.34 -11.88
N THR A 254 -4.32 24.27 -12.21
CA THR A 254 -5.38 23.78 -11.33
C THR A 254 -5.98 22.50 -11.87
N PHE A 255 -6.56 21.70 -10.98
CA PHE A 255 -7.17 20.44 -11.36
C PHE A 255 -8.53 20.68 -12.03
N THR A 256 -8.83 19.92 -13.07
CA THR A 256 -10.10 19.94 -13.80
C THR A 256 -10.36 18.53 -14.34
N GLY A 257 -11.40 17.87 -13.87
CA GLY A 257 -11.59 16.45 -14.09
C GLY A 257 -10.43 15.63 -13.55
N MET A 258 -9.96 14.70 -14.33
CA MET A 258 -8.78 13.88 -14.02
C MET A 258 -7.46 14.54 -14.50
N GLY A 259 -7.54 15.71 -15.10
CA GLY A 259 -6.39 16.42 -15.66
C GLY A 259 -6.06 17.71 -14.95
N ARG A 260 -5.13 18.44 -15.54
CA ARG A 260 -4.70 19.76 -15.07
C ARG A 260 -4.85 20.77 -16.19
N LYS A 261 -5.28 21.96 -15.82
CA LYS A 261 -5.42 23.09 -16.75
C LYS A 261 -4.51 24.22 -16.28
N LYS A 262 -3.72 24.76 -17.20
CA LYS A 262 -2.93 25.97 -16.95
C LYS A 262 -3.85 27.13 -16.59
N THR A 263 -3.51 27.87 -15.56
CA THR A 263 -4.20 29.06 -15.08
C THR A 263 -3.19 30.18 -14.81
N GLU A 264 -3.63 31.42 -14.84
CA GLU A 264 -2.77 32.57 -14.53
C GLU A 264 -2.48 32.66 -13.03
N GLU A 265 -3.43 32.26 -12.20
CA GLU A 265 -3.30 32.34 -10.74
C GLU A 265 -4.09 31.21 -10.02
N ALA A 266 -3.64 30.91 -8.79
CA ALA A 266 -4.33 30.07 -7.83
C ALA A 266 -4.41 30.79 -6.48
N SER A 267 -5.62 30.88 -5.92
CA SER A 267 -5.91 31.64 -4.69
C SER A 267 -5.97 30.73 -3.47
N SER A 268 -5.90 31.34 -2.28
CA SER A 268 -6.07 30.67 -0.99
C SER A 268 -7.28 29.73 -0.99
N GLY A 269 -7.07 28.51 -0.52
CA GLY A 269 -8.06 27.42 -0.47
C GLY A 269 -8.05 26.50 -1.67
N ASP A 270 -7.50 26.86 -2.84
CA ASP A 270 -7.46 25.96 -3.99
C ASP A 270 -6.25 25.03 -3.96
N ILE A 271 -6.40 23.86 -4.57
CA ILE A 271 -5.33 22.88 -4.78
C ILE A 271 -4.72 23.14 -6.16
N CYS A 272 -3.43 23.40 -6.20
CA CYS A 272 -2.72 23.70 -7.42
C CYS A 272 -1.45 22.89 -7.60
N ALA A 273 -0.96 22.87 -8.83
CA ALA A 273 0.28 22.26 -9.25
C ALA A 273 1.21 23.33 -9.84
N LEU A 274 2.41 23.45 -9.29
CA LEU A 274 3.41 24.44 -9.70
C LEU A 274 4.53 23.78 -10.47
N ILE A 275 4.89 24.38 -11.60
CA ILE A 275 5.89 23.88 -12.53
C ILE A 275 7.06 24.87 -12.61
N GLY A 276 8.27 24.30 -12.72
CA GLY A 276 9.48 25.05 -12.98
C GLY A 276 10.23 25.53 -11.74
N LEU A 277 9.86 25.02 -10.58
CA LEU A 277 10.66 25.13 -9.36
C LEU A 277 11.90 24.23 -9.47
N GLU A 278 13.05 24.66 -8.95
CA GLU A 278 14.30 23.92 -9.16
C GLU A 278 14.51 22.80 -8.14
N ARG A 279 14.67 23.15 -6.88
CA ARG A 279 14.90 22.18 -5.80
C ARG A 279 13.78 22.29 -4.77
N PHE A 280 13.06 21.23 -4.57
CA PHE A 280 12.00 21.18 -3.57
C PHE A 280 11.67 19.74 -3.21
N GLU A 281 11.17 19.57 -2.01
CA GLU A 281 10.73 18.30 -1.47
C GLU A 281 9.32 18.41 -0.90
N ILE A 282 8.70 17.28 -0.63
CA ILE A 282 7.41 17.25 0.07
C ILE A 282 7.65 17.74 1.51
N GLY A 283 6.76 18.62 2.01
CA GLY A 283 6.89 19.26 3.32
C GLY A 283 7.61 20.59 3.29
N ASP A 284 8.18 20.99 2.15
CA ASP A 284 8.70 22.34 1.96
C ASP A 284 7.54 23.34 1.80
N THR A 285 7.77 24.58 2.21
CA THR A 285 6.80 25.65 2.07
C THR A 285 7.24 26.64 0.99
N ILE A 286 6.36 26.90 0.04
CA ILE A 286 6.52 27.98 -0.94
C ILE A 286 5.95 29.25 -0.31
N CYS A 287 6.78 30.27 -0.22
CA CYS A 287 6.47 31.51 0.49
C CYS A 287 6.73 32.75 -0.38
N ASP A 288 6.35 33.90 0.19
CA ASP A 288 6.75 35.20 -0.34
C ASP A 288 8.26 35.32 -0.51
N TYR A 289 8.67 36.06 -1.54
CA TYR A 289 10.07 36.21 -1.91
C TYR A 289 10.89 36.98 -0.86
N GLU A 290 10.31 38.03 -0.26
CA GLU A 290 11.01 38.92 0.66
C GLU A 290 10.83 38.49 2.13
N ASN A 291 9.62 38.07 2.49
CA ASN A 291 9.24 37.68 3.85
C ASN A 291 8.79 36.21 3.90
N PRO A 292 9.71 35.25 3.78
CA PRO A 292 9.37 33.86 3.78
C PRO A 292 8.97 33.34 5.17
N GLU A 293 7.74 32.86 5.29
CA GLU A 293 7.16 32.23 6.49
C GLU A 293 6.86 30.75 6.20
N ALA A 294 7.52 29.81 6.89
CA ALA A 294 7.24 28.39 6.74
C ALA A 294 5.93 27.99 7.45
N LEU A 295 5.19 27.09 6.85
CA LEU A 295 4.12 26.36 7.52
C LEU A 295 4.72 25.25 8.40
N PRO A 296 4.01 24.80 9.45
CA PRO A 296 4.43 23.63 10.21
C PRO A 296 4.69 22.45 9.29
N SER A 297 5.85 21.82 9.42
CA SER A 297 6.18 20.64 8.62
C SER A 297 5.27 19.47 9.01
N ILE A 298 4.83 18.70 8.03
CA ILE A 298 4.08 17.47 8.27
C ILE A 298 5.04 16.46 8.88
N SER A 299 4.72 15.96 10.08
CA SER A 299 5.45 14.85 10.69
C SER A 299 5.17 13.59 9.88
N ILE A 300 6.21 12.95 9.37
CA ILE A 300 6.09 11.66 8.69
C ILE A 300 6.67 10.63 9.63
N ASP A 301 5.88 9.59 9.93
CA ASP A 301 6.36 8.48 10.76
C ASP A 301 7.59 7.85 10.12
N GLU A 302 8.54 7.47 10.94
CA GLU A 302 9.76 6.84 10.50
C GLU A 302 9.51 5.41 9.96
N PRO A 303 10.36 4.93 9.03
CA PRO A 303 10.31 3.55 8.58
C PRO A 303 10.46 2.57 9.74
N THR A 304 9.66 1.53 9.76
CA THR A 304 9.70 0.45 10.76
C THR A 304 10.33 -0.84 10.24
N MET A 305 10.41 -0.98 8.92
CA MET A 305 10.96 -2.16 8.25
C MET A 305 12.05 -1.81 7.25
N SER A 306 12.98 -2.73 7.06
CA SER A 306 14.04 -2.64 6.06
C SER A 306 14.20 -3.95 5.30
N MET A 307 14.72 -3.85 4.08
CA MET A 307 15.00 -4.99 3.22
C MET A 307 16.31 -4.77 2.46
N LEU A 308 17.10 -5.82 2.33
CA LEU A 308 18.31 -5.78 1.52
C LEU A 308 17.93 -5.90 0.03
N PHE A 309 18.37 -4.92 -0.77
CA PHE A 309 18.34 -4.99 -2.23
C PHE A 309 19.75 -5.24 -2.74
N THR A 310 19.91 -6.12 -3.71
CA THR A 310 21.20 -6.40 -4.34
C THR A 310 21.02 -6.74 -5.81
N ILE A 311 22.10 -6.61 -6.59
CA ILE A 311 22.09 -7.08 -7.98
C ILE A 311 21.82 -8.59 -8.01
N ASN A 312 21.24 -9.07 -9.11
CA ASN A 312 21.10 -10.49 -9.33
C ASN A 312 22.47 -11.08 -9.71
N ASP A 313 22.95 -12.05 -8.95
CA ASP A 313 24.18 -12.81 -9.20
C ASP A 313 23.90 -14.30 -9.47
N SER A 314 22.65 -14.64 -9.83
CA SER A 314 22.25 -16.01 -10.15
C SER A 314 22.81 -16.47 -11.51
N PRO A 315 22.82 -17.79 -11.78
CA PRO A 315 23.17 -18.32 -13.10
C PRO A 315 22.27 -17.86 -14.24
N PHE A 316 21.14 -17.21 -13.91
CA PHE A 316 20.19 -16.66 -14.89
C PHE A 316 20.28 -15.15 -15.05
N PHE A 317 21.27 -14.51 -14.42
CA PHE A 317 21.53 -13.08 -14.54
C PHE A 317 21.47 -12.57 -15.98
N GLY A 318 20.72 -11.50 -16.22
CA GLY A 318 20.61 -10.81 -17.51
C GLY A 318 19.87 -11.56 -18.60
N LYS A 319 19.24 -12.70 -18.30
CA LYS A 319 18.44 -13.44 -19.31
C LYS A 319 17.07 -12.82 -19.55
N GLU A 320 16.49 -12.21 -18.54
CA GLU A 320 15.10 -11.73 -18.56
C GLU A 320 15.00 -10.21 -18.36
N GLY A 321 15.89 -9.61 -17.55
CA GLY A 321 15.89 -8.20 -17.25
C GLY A 321 16.71 -7.35 -18.23
N LYS A 322 16.25 -6.11 -18.46
CA LYS A 322 16.99 -5.08 -19.23
C LYS A 322 17.94 -4.28 -18.34
N PHE A 323 17.56 -4.05 -17.11
CA PHE A 323 18.25 -3.20 -16.15
C PHE A 323 18.76 -4.04 -14.97
N CYS A 324 19.99 -4.56 -15.11
CA CYS A 324 20.56 -5.55 -14.18
C CYS A 324 21.78 -5.02 -13.40
N THR A 325 22.33 -3.84 -13.75
CA THR A 325 23.56 -3.33 -13.15
C THR A 325 23.28 -2.52 -11.89
N SER A 326 24.28 -2.44 -10.99
CA SER A 326 24.21 -1.62 -9.77
C SER A 326 23.86 -0.16 -10.07
N ARG A 327 24.38 0.41 -11.15
CA ARG A 327 24.08 1.76 -11.58
C ARG A 327 22.59 1.94 -11.92
N HIS A 328 22.00 1.02 -12.66
CA HIS A 328 20.58 1.08 -13.01
C HIS A 328 19.69 1.04 -11.77
N ILE A 329 20.01 0.14 -10.82
CA ILE A 329 19.23 0.00 -9.58
C ILE A 329 19.39 1.26 -8.73
N GLN A 330 20.61 1.79 -8.56
CA GLN A 330 20.85 3.03 -7.81
C GLN A 330 20.07 4.20 -8.40
N GLU A 331 20.18 4.45 -9.72
CA GLU A 331 19.45 5.54 -10.39
C GLU A 331 17.92 5.41 -10.24
N ARG A 332 17.42 4.16 -10.21
CA ARG A 332 15.98 3.91 -9.99
C ARG A 332 15.56 4.17 -8.55
N LEU A 333 16.38 3.75 -7.58
CA LEU A 333 16.13 4.01 -6.16
C LEU A 333 16.21 5.52 -5.85
N ASP A 334 17.16 6.24 -6.44
CA ASP A 334 17.28 7.68 -6.29
C ASP A 334 16.02 8.41 -6.82
N LYS A 335 15.49 7.99 -7.98
CA LYS A 335 14.22 8.51 -8.50
C LYS A 335 13.02 8.19 -7.60
N GLU A 336 13.04 7.04 -6.93
CA GLU A 336 11.97 6.71 -5.98
C GLU A 336 12.02 7.59 -4.75
N LEU A 337 13.22 7.87 -4.21
CA LEU A 337 13.41 8.78 -3.08
C LEU A 337 12.91 10.19 -3.36
N GLU A 338 12.96 10.64 -4.62
CA GLU A 338 12.40 11.94 -5.01
C GLU A 338 10.88 12.01 -4.83
N LYS A 339 10.18 10.87 -4.95
CA LYS A 339 8.71 10.80 -4.92
C LYS A 339 8.16 10.31 -3.58
N ASN A 340 8.95 9.52 -2.84
CA ASN A 340 8.49 8.78 -1.68
C ASN A 340 9.31 9.12 -0.43
N LEU A 341 8.79 10.01 0.40
CA LEU A 341 9.46 10.44 1.64
C LEU A 341 9.47 9.39 2.75
N ALA A 342 8.56 8.42 2.70
CA ALA A 342 8.51 7.33 3.66
C ALA A 342 9.56 6.24 3.38
N LEU A 343 10.27 6.36 2.25
CA LEU A 343 11.35 5.47 1.86
C LEU A 343 12.71 6.06 2.27
N ARG A 344 13.61 5.22 2.77
CA ARG A 344 15.01 5.57 2.97
C ARG A 344 15.88 4.50 2.30
N VAL A 345 16.93 4.94 1.64
CA VAL A 345 17.90 4.05 0.99
C VAL A 345 19.29 4.40 1.49
N SER A 346 20.02 3.40 1.95
CA SER A 346 21.43 3.53 2.33
C SER A 346 22.25 2.43 1.69
N ALA A 347 23.42 2.78 1.16
CA ALA A 347 24.37 1.78 0.66
C ALA A 347 24.90 0.95 1.83
N VAL A 348 25.13 -0.34 1.61
CA VAL A 348 25.78 -1.21 2.60
C VAL A 348 27.27 -0.92 2.61
N GLU A 349 27.84 -0.64 3.78
CA GLU A 349 29.26 -0.33 3.93
C GLU A 349 30.14 -1.45 3.37
N GLY A 350 31.11 -1.10 2.54
CA GLY A 350 32.01 -2.04 1.88
C GLY A 350 31.46 -2.72 0.62
N TYR A 351 30.24 -2.42 0.20
CA TYR A 351 29.63 -2.97 -1.01
C TYR A 351 29.13 -1.85 -1.94
N THR A 352 29.28 -2.04 -3.25
CA THR A 352 28.82 -1.08 -4.28
C THR A 352 27.56 -1.54 -5.00
N ASP A 353 27.05 -2.71 -4.63
CA ASP A 353 25.98 -3.45 -5.30
C ASP A 353 24.86 -3.88 -4.34
N ARG A 354 24.84 -3.30 -3.12
CA ARG A 354 23.89 -3.62 -2.06
C ARG A 354 23.34 -2.38 -1.37
N TRP A 355 22.04 -2.36 -1.13
CA TRP A 355 21.32 -1.26 -0.50
C TRP A 355 20.40 -1.78 0.59
N ILE A 356 20.34 -1.09 1.69
CA ILE A 356 19.27 -1.25 2.68
C ILE A 356 18.17 -0.27 2.30
N VAL A 357 17.04 -0.80 1.92
CA VAL A 357 15.83 -0.03 1.58
C VAL A 357 14.86 -0.15 2.74
N SER A 358 14.50 0.99 3.35
CA SER A 358 13.65 1.04 4.55
C SER A 358 12.32 1.70 4.20
N GLY A 359 11.23 1.10 4.67
CA GLY A 359 9.86 1.56 4.46
C GLY A 359 8.96 1.26 5.65
N ARG A 360 7.68 1.60 5.54
CA ARG A 360 6.71 1.45 6.63
C ARG A 360 6.27 0.00 6.86
N GLY A 361 6.18 -0.79 5.81
CA GLY A 361 5.72 -2.17 5.89
C GLY A 361 6.17 -3.02 4.71
N VAL A 362 5.85 -4.31 4.76
CA VAL A 362 6.20 -5.27 3.69
C VAL A 362 5.51 -4.92 2.39
N LEU A 363 4.24 -4.51 2.44
CA LEU A 363 3.47 -4.13 1.25
C LEU A 363 4.09 -2.92 0.55
N HIS A 364 4.52 -1.90 1.30
CA HIS A 364 5.19 -0.72 0.73
C HIS A 364 6.46 -1.10 -0.04
N LEU A 365 7.31 -1.96 0.55
CA LEU A 365 8.54 -2.43 -0.10
C LEU A 365 8.27 -3.38 -1.28
N SER A 366 7.25 -4.25 -1.18
CA SER A 366 6.89 -5.17 -2.26
C SER A 366 6.32 -4.44 -3.47
N VAL A 367 5.56 -3.37 -3.27
CA VAL A 367 5.06 -2.51 -4.36
C VAL A 367 6.23 -1.88 -5.13
N LEU A 368 7.26 -1.41 -4.43
CA LEU A 368 8.48 -0.89 -5.09
C LEU A 368 9.16 -1.98 -5.93
N VAL A 369 9.37 -3.17 -5.36
CA VAL A 369 10.01 -4.30 -6.06
C VAL A 369 9.19 -4.70 -7.29
N GLU A 370 7.86 -4.81 -7.16
CA GLU A 370 6.98 -5.19 -8.25
C GLU A 370 6.93 -4.12 -9.35
N THR A 371 6.96 -2.84 -8.99
CA THR A 371 7.06 -1.74 -9.95
C THR A 371 8.38 -1.82 -10.73
N MET A 372 9.50 -2.03 -10.04
CA MET A 372 10.80 -2.22 -10.69
C MET A 372 10.80 -3.43 -11.62
N ARG A 373 10.20 -4.56 -11.20
CA ARG A 373 10.04 -5.76 -12.02
C ARG A 373 9.33 -5.46 -13.34
N ARG A 374 8.21 -4.74 -13.30
CA ARG A 374 7.42 -4.36 -14.50
C ARG A 374 8.14 -3.35 -15.39
N GLU A 375 8.96 -2.50 -14.81
CA GLU A 375 9.82 -1.57 -15.56
C GLU A 375 10.98 -2.29 -16.27
N GLY A 376 11.21 -3.59 -16.02
CA GLY A 376 12.23 -4.41 -16.66
C GLY A 376 13.52 -4.54 -15.86
N TYR A 377 13.50 -4.22 -14.57
CA TYR A 377 14.64 -4.44 -13.67
C TYR A 377 14.74 -5.90 -13.23
N GLU A 378 15.97 -6.32 -12.98
CA GLU A 378 16.31 -7.61 -12.41
C GLU A 378 17.17 -7.40 -11.17
N LEU A 379 16.71 -7.92 -10.03
CA LEU A 379 17.35 -7.72 -8.73
C LEU A 379 17.07 -8.89 -7.80
N GLN A 380 17.78 -8.92 -6.68
CA GLN A 380 17.48 -9.83 -5.57
C GLN A 380 17.14 -9.05 -4.33
N VAL A 381 16.25 -9.60 -3.53
CA VAL A 381 15.82 -8.99 -2.27
C VAL A 381 15.93 -9.99 -1.13
N GLY A 382 16.39 -9.51 0.01
CA GLY A 382 16.51 -10.30 1.23
C GLY A 382 15.23 -10.32 2.04
N GLN A 383 15.25 -11.09 3.14
CA GLN A 383 14.12 -11.15 4.07
C GLN A 383 13.83 -9.78 4.68
N PRO A 384 12.54 -9.37 4.78
CA PRO A 384 12.15 -8.17 5.51
C PRO A 384 12.54 -8.25 6.99
N GLN A 385 13.16 -7.20 7.48
CA GLN A 385 13.62 -7.08 8.86
C GLN A 385 13.03 -5.82 9.51
N VAL A 386 12.70 -5.90 10.79
CA VAL A 386 12.28 -4.73 11.55
C VAL A 386 13.49 -3.88 11.95
N ILE A 387 13.27 -2.57 12.02
CA ILE A 387 14.30 -1.63 12.46
C ILE A 387 14.25 -1.52 13.96
N TYR A 388 15.33 -1.93 14.64
CA TYR A 388 15.49 -1.79 16.08
C TYR A 388 16.00 -0.40 16.42
N LYS A 389 15.57 0.13 17.57
CA LYS A 389 16.09 1.37 18.15
C LYS A 389 16.66 1.09 19.52
N GLU A 390 17.67 1.84 19.90
CA GLU A 390 18.16 1.87 21.26
C GLU A 390 17.54 3.08 21.98
N ILE A 391 16.72 2.82 22.98
CA ILE A 391 16.05 3.86 23.78
C ILE A 391 16.49 3.63 25.22
N ASP A 392 17.12 4.63 25.84
CA ASP A 392 17.65 4.57 27.20
C ASP A 392 18.59 3.37 27.45
N GLY A 393 19.40 2.99 26.43
CA GLY A 393 20.31 1.85 26.51
C GLY A 393 19.64 0.47 26.40
N VAL A 394 18.33 0.43 26.08
CA VAL A 394 17.57 -0.80 25.87
C VAL A 394 17.26 -0.98 24.40
N LYS A 395 17.52 -2.17 23.88
CA LYS A 395 17.11 -2.54 22.51
C LYS A 395 15.59 -2.63 22.44
N CYS A 396 14.97 -1.75 21.66
CA CYS A 396 13.53 -1.68 21.44
C CYS A 396 13.16 -2.10 20.02
N GLU A 397 11.98 -2.69 19.88
CA GLU A 397 11.38 -3.09 18.62
C GLU A 397 10.03 -2.40 18.40
N PRO A 398 9.62 -2.18 17.12
CA PRO A 398 8.34 -1.59 16.82
C PRO A 398 7.21 -2.56 17.19
N ILE A 399 6.21 -2.05 17.90
CA ILE A 399 4.97 -2.74 18.27
C ILE A 399 3.84 -2.19 17.43
N GLU A 400 3.00 -3.09 16.96
CA GLU A 400 1.81 -2.75 16.21
C GLU A 400 0.55 -3.16 16.96
N GLU A 401 -0.48 -2.38 16.80
CA GLU A 401 -1.83 -2.74 17.19
C GLU A 401 -2.44 -3.53 16.03
N LEU A 402 -2.75 -4.78 16.31
CA LEU A 402 -3.31 -5.74 15.37
C LEU A 402 -4.77 -5.98 15.70
N THR A 403 -5.65 -5.78 14.72
CA THR A 403 -7.07 -6.12 14.83
C THR A 403 -7.39 -7.29 13.89
N ILE A 404 -8.01 -8.32 14.43
CA ILE A 404 -8.51 -9.47 13.66
C ILE A 404 -10.01 -9.59 13.88
N ASN A 405 -10.78 -9.49 12.80
CA ASN A 405 -12.21 -9.74 12.78
C ASN A 405 -12.46 -11.11 12.13
N VAL A 406 -13.12 -12.02 12.84
CA VAL A 406 -13.25 -13.43 12.44
C VAL A 406 -14.52 -14.04 13.01
N PRO A 407 -15.16 -15.04 12.34
CA PRO A 407 -16.23 -15.83 12.94
C PRO A 407 -15.81 -16.46 14.27
N GLU A 408 -16.71 -16.50 15.24
CA GLU A 408 -16.42 -16.92 16.61
C GLU A 408 -15.74 -18.29 16.70
N GLU A 409 -16.08 -19.23 15.82
CA GLU A 409 -15.51 -20.58 15.76
C GLU A 409 -13.99 -20.63 15.53
N PHE A 410 -13.41 -19.59 14.87
CA PHE A 410 -11.97 -19.50 14.61
C PHE A 410 -11.21 -18.66 15.64
N SER A 411 -11.89 -17.98 16.56
CA SER A 411 -11.30 -17.02 17.50
C SER A 411 -10.16 -17.60 18.33
N SER A 412 -10.38 -18.78 18.95
CA SER A 412 -9.37 -19.46 19.76
C SER A 412 -8.10 -19.79 18.98
N LYS A 413 -8.23 -20.14 17.69
CA LYS A 413 -7.09 -20.45 16.82
C LYS A 413 -6.29 -19.18 16.46
N MET A 414 -6.98 -18.06 16.28
CA MET A 414 -6.34 -16.76 16.05
C MET A 414 -5.55 -16.31 17.28
N ILE A 415 -6.15 -16.42 18.47
CA ILE A 415 -5.48 -16.06 19.74
C ILE A 415 -4.20 -16.90 19.95
N ASP A 416 -4.26 -18.22 19.75
CA ASP A 416 -3.07 -19.09 19.87
C ASP A 416 -1.99 -18.69 18.86
N MET A 417 -2.36 -18.44 17.62
CA MET A 417 -1.43 -18.08 16.55
C MET A 417 -0.71 -16.76 16.80
N VAL A 418 -1.42 -15.74 17.28
CA VAL A 418 -0.86 -14.42 17.60
C VAL A 418 -0.01 -14.47 18.88
N THR A 419 -0.45 -15.20 19.89
CA THR A 419 0.29 -15.35 21.16
C THR A 419 1.63 -16.05 20.95
N ARG A 420 1.71 -17.08 20.10
CA ARG A 420 2.98 -17.73 19.71
C ARG A 420 3.96 -16.76 19.04
N ARG A 421 3.47 -15.69 18.45
CA ARG A 421 4.25 -14.61 17.83
C ARG A 421 4.48 -13.43 18.77
N LYS A 422 4.32 -13.64 20.08
CA LYS A 422 4.51 -12.61 21.14
C LYS A 422 3.49 -11.48 21.09
N GLY A 423 2.31 -11.72 20.49
CA GLY A 423 1.19 -10.79 20.58
C GLY A 423 0.48 -10.92 21.93
N GLU A 424 0.09 -9.80 22.50
CA GLU A 424 -0.64 -9.68 23.75
C GLU A 424 -2.04 -9.17 23.44
N MET A 425 -3.08 -9.94 23.78
CA MET A 425 -4.47 -9.57 23.56
C MET A 425 -4.84 -8.38 24.47
N THR A 426 -5.43 -7.36 23.89
CA THR A 426 -5.88 -6.14 24.58
C THR A 426 -7.38 -6.10 24.78
N SER A 427 -8.15 -6.49 23.74
CA SER A 427 -9.61 -6.55 23.81
C SER A 427 -10.16 -7.71 22.97
N MET A 428 -11.40 -8.11 23.29
CA MET A 428 -12.16 -9.08 22.52
C MET A 428 -13.65 -8.73 22.63
N GLU A 429 -14.27 -8.40 21.51
CA GLU A 429 -15.65 -7.96 21.44
C GLU A 429 -16.43 -8.80 20.44
N SER A 430 -17.59 -9.31 20.87
CA SER A 430 -18.47 -10.08 19.99
C SER A 430 -19.46 -9.17 19.29
N GLN A 431 -19.52 -9.26 17.96
CA GLN A 431 -20.43 -8.53 17.11
C GLN A 431 -21.27 -9.53 16.28
N GLY A 432 -22.40 -9.94 16.83
CA GLY A 432 -23.25 -10.95 16.19
C GLY A 432 -22.57 -12.32 16.14
N ASP A 433 -22.31 -12.84 14.95
CA ASP A 433 -21.64 -14.11 14.68
C ASP A 433 -20.10 -13.97 14.52
N ARG A 434 -19.59 -12.76 14.60
CA ARG A 434 -18.17 -12.44 14.46
C ARG A 434 -17.59 -11.88 15.76
N VAL A 435 -16.28 -12.02 15.88
CA VAL A 435 -15.53 -11.49 17.03
C VAL A 435 -14.43 -10.59 16.51
N ASN A 436 -14.33 -9.40 17.11
CA ASN A 436 -13.23 -8.47 16.91
C ASN A 436 -12.20 -8.66 18.03
N ILE A 437 -10.96 -9.00 17.69
CA ILE A 437 -9.89 -9.28 18.65
C ILE A 437 -8.74 -8.32 18.39
N GLU A 438 -8.35 -7.58 19.41
CA GLU A 438 -7.23 -6.63 19.33
C GLU A 438 -6.00 -7.16 20.09
N PHE A 439 -4.82 -6.90 19.53
CA PHE A 439 -3.54 -7.30 20.10
C PHE A 439 -2.50 -6.21 19.97
N ASN A 440 -1.55 -6.18 20.90
CA ASN A 440 -0.27 -5.51 20.73
C ASN A 440 0.78 -6.57 20.33
N ILE A 441 1.32 -6.49 19.13
CA ILE A 441 2.24 -7.49 18.57
C ILE A 441 3.51 -6.83 18.04
N PRO A 442 4.71 -7.43 18.21
CA PRO A 442 5.91 -6.97 17.51
C PRO A 442 5.73 -7.01 15.98
N SER A 443 6.12 -5.94 15.28
CA SER A 443 5.98 -5.88 13.79
C SER A 443 6.58 -7.09 13.10
N ARG A 444 7.69 -7.65 13.63
CA ARG A 444 8.26 -8.90 13.09
C ARG A 444 7.33 -10.11 13.27
N GLY A 445 6.38 -10.09 14.20
CA GLY A 445 5.38 -11.14 14.40
C GLY A 445 4.27 -11.10 13.35
N ILE A 446 4.05 -9.97 12.69
CA ILE A 446 3.05 -9.79 11.64
C ILE A 446 3.50 -10.39 10.31
N ILE A 447 4.83 -10.41 10.05
CA ILE A 447 5.38 -10.94 8.81
C ILE A 447 4.93 -12.41 8.63
N GLY A 448 4.21 -12.70 7.54
CA GLY A 448 3.62 -14.02 7.24
C GLY A 448 2.43 -14.42 8.12
N LEU A 449 1.92 -13.52 8.97
CA LEU A 449 0.74 -13.80 9.79
C LEU A 449 -0.54 -13.78 8.96
N ARG A 450 -0.66 -12.85 8.02
CA ARG A 450 -1.87 -12.67 7.19
C ARG A 450 -2.24 -13.95 6.44
N THR A 451 -1.29 -14.56 5.74
CA THR A 451 -1.51 -15.81 4.99
C THR A 451 -1.94 -16.94 5.91
N ASN A 452 -1.33 -17.04 7.11
CA ASN A 452 -1.68 -18.05 8.09
C ASN A 452 -3.08 -17.84 8.67
N VAL A 453 -3.45 -16.59 8.97
CA VAL A 453 -4.78 -16.19 9.47
C VAL A 453 -5.86 -16.52 8.44
N LEU A 454 -5.65 -16.12 7.17
CA LEU A 454 -6.60 -16.41 6.08
C LEU A 454 -6.76 -17.93 5.86
N THR A 455 -5.65 -18.67 5.82
CA THR A 455 -5.73 -20.14 5.67
C THR A 455 -6.46 -20.79 6.84
N ALA A 456 -6.19 -20.31 8.06
CA ALA A 456 -6.76 -20.87 9.28
C ALA A 456 -8.25 -20.57 9.46
N SER A 457 -8.74 -19.48 8.89
CA SER A 457 -10.14 -19.03 8.89
C SER A 457 -10.87 -19.33 7.58
N GLN A 458 -10.30 -20.14 6.69
CA GLN A 458 -10.87 -20.46 5.37
C GLN A 458 -11.15 -19.23 4.49
N GLY A 459 -10.37 -18.15 4.69
CA GLY A 459 -10.51 -16.90 3.97
C GLY A 459 -11.45 -15.87 4.62
N GLU A 460 -12.11 -16.21 5.73
CA GLU A 460 -13.13 -15.35 6.33
C GLU A 460 -12.58 -14.29 7.31
N ALA A 461 -11.32 -14.39 7.73
CA ALA A 461 -10.73 -13.41 8.64
C ALA A 461 -10.37 -12.12 7.91
N ILE A 462 -10.65 -11.00 8.56
CA ILE A 462 -10.19 -9.67 8.16
C ILE A 462 -9.14 -9.22 9.16
N MET A 463 -7.98 -8.83 8.66
CA MET A 463 -6.83 -8.44 9.48
C MET A 463 -6.36 -7.05 9.10
N ALA A 464 -6.19 -6.19 10.10
CA ALA A 464 -5.57 -4.89 9.97
C ALA A 464 -4.55 -4.67 11.08
N HIS A 465 -3.53 -3.87 10.81
CA HIS A 465 -2.51 -3.53 11.80
C HIS A 465 -2.02 -2.11 11.58
N ARG A 466 -1.54 -1.48 12.65
CA ARG A 466 -0.94 -0.13 12.61
C ARG A 466 0.22 -0.04 13.59
N PHE A 467 1.22 0.78 13.27
CA PHE A 467 2.30 1.10 14.20
C PHE A 467 1.72 1.81 15.43
N LYS A 468 2.16 1.39 16.63
CA LYS A 468 1.79 1.99 17.91
C LYS A 468 2.96 2.74 18.54
N GLU A 469 4.00 2.02 18.91
CA GLU A 469 5.15 2.56 19.62
C GLU A 469 6.35 1.60 19.58
N TYR A 470 7.48 2.02 20.11
CA TYR A 470 8.63 1.15 20.35
C TYR A 470 8.60 0.63 21.78
N GLN A 471 8.75 -0.69 21.97
CA GLN A 471 8.85 -1.34 23.27
C GLN A 471 10.11 -2.21 23.35
N PRO A 472 10.58 -2.58 24.56
CA PRO A 472 11.69 -3.50 24.72
C PRO A 472 11.50 -4.81 23.96
N PHE A 473 12.59 -5.35 23.42
CA PHE A 473 12.59 -6.58 22.63
C PHE A 473 11.97 -7.76 23.38
N LYS A 474 10.90 -8.36 22.82
CA LYS A 474 10.10 -9.43 23.45
C LYS A 474 10.65 -10.87 23.26
N GLY A 475 11.92 -11.02 22.84
CA GLY A 475 12.56 -12.33 22.64
C GLY A 475 12.32 -12.90 21.24
N GLU A 476 12.87 -14.06 20.94
CA GLU A 476 12.85 -14.66 19.60
C GLU A 476 11.45 -15.16 19.19
N ILE A 477 11.16 -15.06 17.88
CA ILE A 477 9.94 -15.57 17.25
C ILE A 477 10.35 -16.54 16.12
N ASN A 478 9.93 -17.78 16.22
CA ASN A 478 10.11 -18.77 15.16
C ASN A 478 9.02 -18.59 14.08
N ARG A 479 9.41 -18.12 12.89
CA ARG A 479 8.48 -17.87 11.78
C ARG A 479 8.25 -19.12 10.94
N ARG A 480 9.33 -19.72 10.45
CA ARG A 480 9.33 -20.92 9.61
C ARG A 480 10.17 -21.99 10.25
N ILE A 481 9.55 -23.10 10.64
CA ILE A 481 10.23 -24.24 11.25
C ILE A 481 10.85 -25.12 10.18
N ASN A 482 10.13 -25.37 9.08
CA ASN A 482 10.52 -26.31 8.03
C ASN A 482 11.74 -25.86 7.25
N GLY A 483 12.58 -26.82 6.82
CA GLY A 483 13.72 -26.62 5.96
C GLY A 483 13.32 -26.37 4.51
N SER A 484 14.31 -26.13 3.65
CA SER A 484 14.16 -25.92 2.21
C SER A 484 14.54 -27.19 1.43
N LEU A 485 13.80 -27.50 0.37
CA LEU A 485 14.25 -28.39 -0.70
C LEU A 485 15.09 -27.55 -1.69
N ILE A 486 16.35 -27.92 -1.89
CA ILE A 486 17.32 -27.12 -2.66
C ILE A 486 17.76 -27.94 -3.87
N SER A 487 17.78 -27.31 -5.05
CA SER A 487 18.31 -27.97 -6.25
C SER A 487 19.81 -28.21 -6.16
N LEU A 488 20.23 -29.45 -6.49
CA LEU A 488 21.62 -29.85 -6.54
C LEU A 488 22.32 -29.37 -7.82
N GLU A 489 21.60 -29.38 -8.93
CA GLU A 489 22.15 -29.17 -10.29
C GLU A 489 21.30 -28.13 -11.04
N SER A 490 21.87 -27.57 -12.10
CA SER A 490 21.19 -26.71 -13.04
C SER A 490 20.65 -27.52 -14.22
N GLY A 491 19.41 -27.31 -14.61
CA GLY A 491 18.77 -28.00 -15.72
C GLY A 491 17.25 -27.87 -15.68
N ASN A 492 16.55 -28.70 -16.45
CA ASN A 492 15.10 -28.76 -16.43
C ASN A 492 14.62 -29.75 -15.37
N ALA A 493 13.56 -29.40 -14.65
CA ALA A 493 12.91 -30.28 -13.71
C ALA A 493 12.08 -31.36 -14.46
N TYR A 494 12.28 -32.62 -14.12
CA TYR A 494 11.54 -33.72 -14.74
C TYR A 494 10.40 -34.23 -13.86
N ALA A 495 9.26 -34.47 -14.47
CA ALA A 495 8.08 -35.02 -13.82
C ALA A 495 8.38 -36.29 -13.01
N TYR A 496 9.21 -37.19 -13.55
CA TYR A 496 9.65 -38.40 -12.88
C TYR A 496 10.42 -38.14 -11.58
N ALA A 497 11.30 -37.15 -11.56
CA ALA A 497 12.07 -36.81 -10.37
C ALA A 497 11.18 -36.14 -9.30
N ILE A 498 10.27 -35.23 -9.70
CA ILE A 498 9.31 -34.60 -8.80
C ILE A 498 8.40 -35.64 -8.15
N ASP A 499 7.83 -36.56 -8.93
CA ASP A 499 6.96 -37.63 -8.45
C ASP A 499 7.63 -38.50 -7.36
N HIS A 500 8.88 -38.86 -7.56
CA HIS A 500 9.66 -39.65 -6.60
C HIS A 500 10.12 -38.90 -5.36
N LEU A 501 10.11 -37.59 -5.40
CA LEU A 501 10.59 -36.74 -4.32
C LEU A 501 9.47 -36.00 -3.58
N GLN A 502 8.21 -36.07 -4.04
CA GLN A 502 7.09 -35.34 -3.44
C GLN A 502 6.77 -35.76 -2.00
N ASP A 503 7.15 -36.96 -1.56
CA ASP A 503 7.04 -37.37 -0.16
C ASP A 503 8.02 -36.62 0.76
N ARG A 504 9.01 -35.93 0.21
CA ARG A 504 10.00 -35.14 0.96
C ARG A 504 9.49 -33.75 1.31
N GLY A 505 8.47 -33.25 0.61
CA GLY A 505 7.93 -31.93 0.85
C GLY A 505 7.06 -31.38 -0.26
N LYS A 506 6.71 -30.11 -0.15
CA LYS A 506 5.90 -29.40 -1.15
C LYS A 506 6.81 -28.69 -2.14
N PHE A 507 6.55 -28.85 -3.43
CA PHE A 507 7.34 -28.20 -4.49
C PHE A 507 6.77 -26.83 -4.87
N PHE A 508 7.67 -25.92 -5.29
CA PHE A 508 7.37 -24.58 -5.82
C PHE A 508 7.63 -24.48 -7.31
N ILE A 509 8.01 -25.58 -7.95
CA ILE A 509 8.34 -25.69 -9.37
C ILE A 509 7.43 -26.72 -10.03
N GLU A 510 7.18 -26.50 -11.31
CA GLU A 510 6.46 -27.44 -12.17
C GLU A 510 7.42 -28.28 -13.04
N PRO A 511 6.95 -29.39 -13.61
CA PRO A 511 7.71 -30.13 -14.62
C PRO A 511 8.05 -29.24 -15.81
N GLN A 512 9.30 -29.32 -16.30
CA GLN A 512 9.92 -28.52 -17.36
C GLN A 512 10.47 -27.17 -16.91
N ASP A 513 10.23 -26.73 -15.69
CA ASP A 513 10.84 -25.50 -15.19
C ASP A 513 12.36 -25.60 -15.19
N GLN A 514 13.02 -24.52 -15.61
CA GLN A 514 14.47 -24.38 -15.51
C GLN A 514 14.87 -24.02 -14.08
N VAL A 515 15.73 -24.82 -13.49
CA VAL A 515 16.29 -24.61 -12.15
C VAL A 515 17.80 -24.52 -12.19
N TYR A 516 18.39 -23.96 -11.15
CA TYR A 516 19.85 -23.92 -10.97
C TYR A 516 20.28 -24.42 -9.59
N ALA A 517 21.53 -24.81 -9.46
CA ALA A 517 22.10 -25.28 -8.20
C ALA A 517 21.99 -24.18 -7.11
N GLY A 518 21.44 -24.53 -5.94
CA GLY A 518 21.23 -23.59 -4.85
C GLY A 518 19.87 -22.87 -4.89
N GLN A 519 19.04 -23.06 -5.92
CA GLN A 519 17.66 -22.58 -5.96
C GLN A 519 16.83 -23.35 -4.94
N VAL A 520 15.97 -22.63 -4.18
CA VAL A 520 14.97 -23.22 -3.31
C VAL A 520 13.76 -23.61 -4.16
N ILE A 521 13.53 -24.90 -4.28
CA ILE A 521 12.52 -25.50 -5.18
C ILE A 521 11.35 -26.11 -4.44
N GLY A 522 11.37 -26.06 -3.10
CA GLY A 522 10.28 -26.58 -2.27
C GLY A 522 10.53 -26.42 -0.79
N GLU A 523 9.50 -26.77 0.01
CA GLU A 523 9.55 -26.84 1.48
C GLU A 523 9.74 -28.29 1.91
N HIS A 524 10.73 -28.54 2.78
CA HIS A 524 10.98 -29.87 3.34
C HIS A 524 9.99 -30.17 4.48
N VAL A 525 9.61 -31.41 4.69
CA VAL A 525 8.74 -31.81 5.83
C VAL A 525 9.43 -31.72 7.19
N HIS A 526 10.77 -31.69 7.23
CA HIS A 526 11.58 -31.55 8.44
C HIS A 526 12.19 -30.15 8.53
N ASP A 527 12.74 -29.81 9.70
CA ASP A 527 13.35 -28.51 10.02
C ASP A 527 14.71 -28.27 9.34
N ILE A 528 15.30 -29.29 8.70
CA ILE A 528 16.61 -29.23 8.04
C ILE A 528 16.47 -29.04 6.53
N ASP A 529 17.40 -28.32 5.93
CA ASP A 529 17.49 -28.18 4.48
C ASP A 529 17.95 -29.49 3.83
N LEU A 530 17.30 -29.83 2.73
CA LEU A 530 17.61 -31.04 1.94
C LEU A 530 17.95 -30.67 0.50
N VAL A 531 19.13 -31.08 0.06
CA VAL A 531 19.57 -30.91 -1.32
C VAL A 531 19.15 -32.12 -2.15
N ILE A 532 18.42 -31.90 -3.22
CA ILE A 532 17.80 -32.91 -4.07
C ILE A 532 18.09 -32.66 -5.54
N ASN A 533 18.07 -33.72 -6.35
CA ASN A 533 18.28 -33.62 -7.80
C ASN A 533 16.93 -33.82 -8.53
N VAL A 534 16.34 -32.74 -9.05
CA VAL A 534 15.11 -32.77 -9.85
C VAL A 534 15.37 -32.84 -11.36
N CYS A 535 16.64 -32.75 -11.77
CA CYS A 535 17.07 -32.79 -13.18
C CYS A 535 17.32 -34.23 -13.70
N LYS A 536 16.98 -35.26 -12.93
CA LYS A 536 17.12 -36.65 -13.34
C LYS A 536 15.96 -37.12 -14.22
N ALA A 537 16.24 -37.41 -15.49
CA ALA A 537 15.31 -38.08 -16.37
C ALA A 537 15.17 -39.58 -16.02
N LYS A 538 14.00 -40.14 -16.34
CA LYS A 538 13.81 -41.62 -16.28
C LYS A 538 14.84 -42.31 -17.19
N GLN A 539 15.70 -43.15 -16.64
CA GLN A 539 16.57 -43.95 -17.47
C GLN A 539 15.74 -44.99 -18.26
N LEU A 540 15.88 -44.99 -19.56
CA LEU A 540 15.28 -45.99 -20.43
C LEU A 540 15.96 -47.34 -20.14
N THR A 541 15.27 -48.24 -19.43
CA THR A 541 15.69 -49.63 -19.28
C THR A 541 15.08 -50.44 -20.41
N ASN A 542 15.90 -51.29 -21.06
CA ASN A 542 15.48 -52.17 -22.16
C ASN A 542 14.50 -53.29 -21.75
N VAL A 543 14.09 -53.35 -20.51
CA VAL A 543 13.11 -54.34 -20.01
C VAL A 543 11.73 -53.70 -20.12
N ARG A 544 10.97 -54.01 -21.17
CA ARG A 544 9.53 -53.78 -21.25
C ARG A 544 8.83 -54.74 -20.28
N ALA A 545 8.70 -54.36 -19.04
CA ALA A 545 7.64 -54.93 -18.22
C ALA A 545 6.30 -54.43 -18.80
N SER A 546 5.48 -55.28 -19.33
CA SER A 546 4.12 -55.02 -19.79
C SER A 546 3.20 -54.85 -18.56
N GLY A 547 3.32 -53.77 -17.88
CA GLY A 547 2.54 -53.38 -16.72
C GLY A 547 2.50 -51.85 -16.70
N THR A 548 1.32 -51.36 -16.98
CA THR A 548 0.81 -49.99 -16.69
C THR A 548 1.88 -48.95 -16.46
N ASP A 549 2.10 -48.08 -17.45
CA ASP A 549 2.65 -46.76 -17.22
C ASP A 549 1.71 -46.02 -16.25
N GLU A 550 1.96 -46.14 -14.95
CA GLU A 550 1.32 -45.31 -13.96
C GLU A 550 1.68 -43.86 -14.32
N LYS A 551 0.66 -43.12 -14.74
CA LYS A 551 0.79 -41.70 -14.97
C LYS A 551 1.23 -41.07 -13.63
N ALA A 552 2.40 -40.43 -13.61
CA ALA A 552 2.91 -39.71 -12.46
C ALA A 552 1.79 -38.78 -11.91
N ARG A 553 1.41 -38.98 -10.66
CA ARG A 553 0.44 -38.13 -9.95
C ARG A 553 1.22 -37.04 -9.22
N ILE A 554 1.51 -35.95 -9.92
CA ILE A 554 2.23 -34.84 -9.33
C ILE A 554 1.23 -33.95 -8.61
N ILE A 555 1.55 -33.62 -7.35
CA ILE A 555 0.83 -32.62 -6.57
C ILE A 555 1.14 -31.24 -7.19
N PRO A 556 0.13 -30.39 -7.46
CA PRO A 556 0.35 -29.06 -8.00
C PRO A 556 1.37 -28.27 -7.18
N ALA A 557 2.23 -27.53 -7.87
CA ALA A 557 3.21 -26.67 -7.21
C ALA A 557 2.54 -25.53 -6.44
N THR A 558 3.13 -25.16 -5.31
CA THR A 558 2.71 -23.95 -4.59
C THR A 558 3.35 -22.74 -5.26
N ILE A 559 2.56 -21.90 -5.87
CA ILE A 559 3.02 -20.65 -6.52
C ILE A 559 2.83 -19.51 -5.53
N PHE A 560 3.90 -18.80 -5.22
CA PHE A 560 3.87 -17.64 -4.32
C PHE A 560 3.69 -16.34 -5.10
N SER A 561 2.93 -15.41 -4.54
CA SER A 561 3.03 -14.00 -4.87
C SER A 561 4.37 -13.43 -4.37
N LEU A 562 4.72 -12.21 -4.78
CA LEU A 562 5.95 -11.57 -4.30
C LEU A 562 5.95 -11.38 -2.79
N GLU A 563 4.82 -10.92 -2.24
CA GLU A 563 4.65 -10.74 -0.79
C GLU A 563 4.83 -12.05 -0.04
N GLU A 564 4.14 -13.10 -0.47
CA GLU A 564 4.24 -14.43 0.14
C GLU A 564 5.68 -14.98 0.08
N ALA A 565 6.38 -14.78 -1.04
CA ALA A 565 7.77 -15.19 -1.18
C ALA A 565 8.70 -14.43 -0.21
N LEU A 566 8.52 -13.11 -0.07
CA LEU A 566 9.28 -12.26 0.86
C LEU A 566 9.03 -12.62 2.32
N GLU A 567 7.79 -12.97 2.66
CA GLU A 567 7.41 -13.42 4.00
C GLU A 567 7.91 -14.83 4.31
N TYR A 568 8.04 -15.69 3.28
CA TYR A 568 8.41 -17.08 3.40
C TYR A 568 9.91 -17.30 3.58
N ILE A 569 10.78 -16.54 2.89
CA ILE A 569 12.24 -16.75 2.90
C ILE A 569 12.85 -16.59 4.30
N LYS A 570 13.95 -17.34 4.54
CA LYS A 570 14.80 -17.22 5.73
C LYS A 570 15.91 -16.19 5.52
N ALA A 571 16.63 -15.84 6.59
CA ALA A 571 17.74 -14.88 6.55
C ALA A 571 18.91 -15.30 5.62
N ASP A 572 19.04 -16.60 5.33
CA ASP A 572 20.02 -17.17 4.41
C ASP A 572 19.47 -17.40 3.00
N GLU A 573 18.34 -16.79 2.68
CA GLU A 573 17.65 -16.91 1.39
C GLU A 573 17.37 -15.53 0.78
N TYR A 574 17.35 -15.46 -0.54
CA TYR A 574 16.92 -14.32 -1.33
C TYR A 574 15.76 -14.69 -2.24
N VAL A 575 14.95 -13.69 -2.58
CA VAL A 575 14.01 -13.74 -3.70
C VAL A 575 14.70 -13.08 -4.89
N GLU A 576 14.93 -13.83 -5.95
CA GLU A 576 15.34 -13.34 -7.26
C GLU A 576 14.09 -12.87 -8.00
N VAL A 577 14.06 -11.59 -8.36
CA VAL A 577 12.95 -10.94 -9.03
C VAL A 577 13.39 -10.49 -10.41
N THR A 578 12.70 -11.00 -11.43
CA THR A 578 12.93 -10.67 -12.84
C THR A 578 11.60 -10.31 -13.51
N PRO A 579 11.60 -9.67 -14.68
CA PRO A 579 10.35 -9.33 -15.38
C PRO A 579 9.40 -10.51 -15.62
N LEU A 580 9.94 -11.70 -15.86
CA LEU A 580 9.17 -12.88 -16.22
C LEU A 580 9.03 -13.91 -15.10
N SER A 581 9.95 -13.93 -14.14
CA SER A 581 10.05 -15.00 -13.16
C SER A 581 10.35 -14.48 -11.76
N MET A 582 9.95 -15.27 -10.78
CA MET A 582 10.26 -15.06 -9.38
C MET A 582 10.78 -16.38 -8.82
N ARG A 583 11.97 -16.36 -8.24
CA ARG A 583 12.64 -17.58 -7.74
C ARG A 583 13.21 -17.33 -6.35
N MET A 584 13.06 -18.28 -5.46
CA MET A 584 13.75 -18.25 -4.18
C MET A 584 15.08 -19.01 -4.28
N ARG A 585 16.11 -18.52 -3.61
CA ARG A 585 17.43 -19.14 -3.63
C ARG A 585 18.17 -18.99 -2.30
N LYS A 586 19.15 -19.84 -2.07
CA LYS A 586 20.11 -19.63 -0.98
C LYS A 586 21.07 -18.49 -1.32
N VAL A 587 21.49 -17.73 -0.29
CA VAL A 587 22.52 -16.68 -0.43
C VAL A 587 23.81 -17.29 -1.00
N ILE A 588 24.25 -18.40 -0.42
CA ILE A 588 25.41 -19.18 -0.92
C ILE A 588 24.87 -20.31 -1.79
N LEU A 589 25.14 -20.27 -3.09
CA LEU A 589 24.62 -21.27 -4.05
C LEU A 589 25.33 -22.63 -3.94
N ASP A 590 26.64 -22.63 -3.69
CA ASP A 590 27.41 -23.87 -3.59
C ASP A 590 27.10 -24.66 -2.31
N HIS A 591 26.78 -25.94 -2.47
CA HIS A 591 26.38 -26.80 -1.35
C HIS A 591 27.55 -27.05 -0.36
N LEU A 592 28.79 -27.16 -0.84
CA LEU A 592 29.93 -27.41 0.02
C LEU A 592 30.33 -26.15 0.81
N GLU A 593 30.20 -24.99 0.18
CA GLU A 593 30.42 -23.70 0.85
C GLU A 593 29.37 -23.47 1.93
N ARG A 594 28.08 -23.75 1.67
CA ARG A 594 27.02 -23.68 2.72
C ARG A 594 27.36 -24.56 3.92
N LYS A 595 27.83 -25.81 3.68
CA LYS A 595 28.21 -26.70 4.78
C LYS A 595 29.44 -26.20 5.57
N ARG A 596 30.34 -25.45 4.95
CA ARG A 596 31.47 -24.82 5.64
C ARG A 596 31.07 -23.60 6.43
N ALA A 597 30.17 -22.78 5.90
CA ALA A 597 29.68 -21.57 6.54
C ALA A 597 28.75 -21.87 7.75
N GLY A 598 28.07 -23.02 7.78
CA GLY A 598 27.21 -23.46 8.88
C GLY A 598 27.95 -24.22 10.01
N ARG A 599 29.28 -24.34 9.93
CA ARG A 599 30.17 -24.86 10.99
C ARG A 599 30.86 -23.72 11.73
#